data_608dc59fc0a60e273197746f90e998cc
#
_entry.id   608dc59fc0a60e273197746f90e998cc
#
_cell.length_a   1.000
_cell.length_b   1.000
_cell.length_c   1.000
_cell.angle_alpha   90.00
_cell.angle_beta   90.00
_cell.angle_gamma   90.00
#
_symmetry.space_group_name_H-M   'P 1'
#
loop_
_entity.id
_entity.type
_entity.pdbx_description
1 polymer ?
#
loop_
_entity_poly.entity_id
_entity_poly.type
_entity_poly.pdbx_seq_one_letter_code
_entity_poly.pdbx_strand_id
1 'polypeptide(L)'
;MASAAEQLASNLNFGAFKNAHELKQRIMFTLIALVIYRLGTYIPIPGINPQALADVFKQQQSGILGMFNMFSGGAVGRMAIFALNIMPYISASIIIQLLTTVSPTLEQLKKEGEQGRRQINQYTRYGTVLLAALQGYGIAVGLEGAGNIVTDPGWFFRITTVITLVGGTVFLMWLGEQITARGVGNGISLIIYAGIVAELPSALIGTLELGRQGALSAGLIIVLFIFAIVVIGFIVFMERAQRRLLVQYPKRQVGNKMFQGDASHLPLKLNTAGVIPPIFASSLLLLPITVANFSAGQGPEWLNSVTAMLGRGQPLYILIYVSLIIFFAFFYTAIVFNPKETADNLKKYGGFLPGIRPGERTAEYIDYVLTRITVVGALYLAAVCVLPEILIAEWGVPFYFGGTSLLIVVSVTMDTVAQIQSHLLAHQYEGLIKKAKLRGRRR
;
A
#
# COMPACT_ATOMS: atom_id res chain seq x y z
N MET A 1 15.36 26.66 16.89
CA MET A 1 14.56 25.55 16.32
C MET A 1 15.54 24.63 15.62
N ALA A 2 15.80 23.45 16.17
CA ALA A 2 16.67 22.47 15.53
C ALA A 2 16.05 22.08 14.17
N SER A 3 16.89 21.95 13.14
CA SER A 3 16.42 21.55 11.81
C SER A 3 15.79 20.15 11.87
N ALA A 4 14.84 19.85 10.98
CA ALA A 4 14.20 18.53 10.93
C ALA A 4 15.23 17.39 10.76
N ALA A 5 16.38 17.69 10.14
CA ALA A 5 17.52 16.80 10.01
C ALA A 5 18.25 16.55 11.34
N GLU A 6 18.43 17.57 12.18
CA GLU A 6 19.01 17.42 13.52
C GLU A 6 18.09 16.66 14.48
N GLN A 7 16.77 16.85 14.38
CA GLN A 7 15.81 16.05 15.14
C GLN A 7 15.79 14.58 14.67
N LEU A 8 15.95 14.32 13.39
CA LEU A 8 16.11 12.96 12.84
C LEU A 8 17.42 12.32 13.30
N ALA A 9 18.52 13.07 13.26
CA ALA A 9 19.84 12.59 13.70
C ALA A 9 19.92 12.36 15.21
N SER A 10 19.30 13.23 16.01
CA SER A 10 19.25 13.07 17.48
C SER A 10 18.33 11.92 17.91
N ASN A 11 17.30 11.61 17.13
CA ASN A 11 16.39 10.48 17.39
C ASN A 11 16.95 9.12 16.94
N LEU A 12 17.94 9.11 16.04
CA LEU A 12 18.69 7.93 15.64
C LEU A 12 19.85 7.65 16.61
N ASN A 13 19.55 7.48 17.90
CA ASN A 13 20.54 7.04 18.86
C ASN A 13 20.88 5.57 18.59
N PHE A 14 21.89 5.32 17.75
CA PHE A 14 22.41 3.99 17.43
C PHE A 14 22.76 3.18 18.69
N GLY A 15 23.11 3.86 19.78
CA GLY A 15 23.32 3.24 21.08
C GLY A 15 22.06 2.62 21.71
N ALA A 16 20.90 3.28 21.54
CA ALA A 16 19.61 2.76 22.00
C ALA A 16 19.16 1.52 21.16
N PHE A 17 19.47 1.53 19.86
CA PHE A 17 19.19 0.42 18.96
C PHE A 17 20.00 -0.85 19.35
N LYS A 18 21.23 -0.68 19.85
CA LYS A 18 22.07 -1.79 20.27
C LYS A 18 21.47 -2.59 21.45
N ASN A 19 20.72 -1.93 22.32
CA ASN A 19 20.14 -2.51 23.53
C ASN A 19 18.68 -2.99 23.36
N ALA A 20 18.01 -2.68 22.24
CA ALA A 20 16.62 -3.06 21.97
C ALA A 20 16.55 -4.47 21.35
N HIS A 21 16.69 -5.51 22.17
CA HIS A 21 16.73 -6.92 21.70
C HIS A 21 15.42 -7.32 21.00
N GLU A 22 14.27 -6.95 21.54
CA GLU A 22 12.96 -7.25 20.97
C GLU A 22 12.79 -6.63 19.57
N LEU A 23 13.18 -5.36 19.40
CA LEU A 23 13.11 -4.68 18.11
C LEU A 23 14.00 -5.35 17.05
N LYS A 24 15.20 -5.80 17.45
CA LYS A 24 16.08 -6.55 16.54
C LYS A 24 15.45 -7.85 16.08
N GLN A 25 14.82 -8.60 16.99
CA GLN A 25 14.12 -9.83 16.63
C GLN A 25 12.96 -9.55 15.65
N ARG A 26 12.17 -8.50 15.86
CA ARG A 26 11.09 -8.10 14.96
C ARG A 26 11.62 -7.72 13.58
N ILE A 27 12.68 -6.93 13.50
CA ILE A 27 13.31 -6.55 12.23
C ILE A 27 13.90 -7.78 11.53
N MET A 28 14.62 -8.65 12.26
CA MET A 28 15.17 -9.87 11.69
C MET A 28 14.08 -10.79 11.14
N PHE A 29 12.97 -10.95 11.87
CA PHE A 29 11.82 -11.71 11.41
C PHE A 29 11.25 -11.12 10.10
N THR A 30 11.09 -9.81 10.03
CA THR A 30 10.60 -9.12 8.81
C THR A 30 11.54 -9.36 7.64
N LEU A 31 12.86 -9.22 7.82
CA LEU A 31 13.85 -9.46 6.77
C LEU A 31 13.84 -10.93 6.29
N ILE A 32 13.78 -11.90 7.20
CA ILE A 32 13.69 -13.32 6.85
C ILE A 32 12.41 -13.59 6.04
N ALA A 33 11.28 -13.04 6.46
CA ALA A 33 10.02 -13.19 5.76
C ALA A 33 10.06 -12.60 4.33
N LEU A 34 10.72 -11.45 4.15
CA LEU A 34 10.91 -10.85 2.83
C LEU A 34 11.87 -11.68 1.95
N VAL A 35 12.89 -12.31 2.53
CA VAL A 35 13.76 -13.25 1.80
C VAL A 35 12.97 -14.49 1.35
N ILE A 36 12.11 -15.04 2.20
CA ILE A 36 11.22 -16.16 1.83
C ILE A 36 10.29 -15.77 0.69
N TYR A 37 9.68 -14.57 0.78
CA TYR A 37 8.89 -14.03 -0.32
C TYR A 37 9.70 -13.97 -1.62
N ARG A 38 10.90 -13.42 -1.56
CA ARG A 38 11.76 -13.26 -2.77
C ARG A 38 12.15 -14.60 -3.37
N LEU A 39 12.49 -15.60 -2.57
CA LEU A 39 12.78 -16.95 -3.03
C LEU A 39 11.59 -17.56 -3.79
N GLY A 40 10.38 -17.43 -3.28
CA GLY A 40 9.18 -17.93 -3.93
C GLY A 40 8.85 -17.25 -5.27
N THR A 41 9.32 -16.03 -5.52
CA THR A 41 9.17 -15.37 -6.83
C THR A 41 10.03 -15.97 -7.94
N TYR A 42 10.93 -16.89 -7.62
CA TYR A 42 11.78 -17.62 -8.57
C TYR A 42 11.36 -19.06 -8.80
N ILE A 43 10.41 -19.59 -8.04
CA ILE A 43 9.92 -20.96 -8.19
C ILE A 43 8.86 -20.98 -9.30
N PRO A 44 9.14 -21.52 -10.49
CA PRO A 44 8.17 -21.52 -11.59
C PRO A 44 7.05 -22.52 -11.36
N ILE A 45 5.90 -22.26 -11.98
CA ILE A 45 4.78 -23.21 -12.03
C ILE A 45 5.16 -24.38 -12.96
N PRO A 46 4.90 -25.62 -12.56
CA PRO A 46 5.21 -26.78 -13.40
C PRO A 46 4.42 -26.79 -14.72
N GLY A 47 5.04 -27.27 -15.80
CA GLY A 47 4.41 -27.40 -17.11
C GLY A 47 4.51 -26.16 -18.00
N ILE A 48 5.33 -25.18 -17.66
CA ILE A 48 5.57 -23.95 -18.44
C ILE A 48 6.97 -23.97 -19.02
N ASN A 49 7.10 -23.58 -20.31
CA ASN A 49 8.37 -23.38 -20.98
C ASN A 49 8.88 -21.95 -20.68
N PRO A 50 10.01 -21.79 -19.91
CA PRO A 50 10.48 -20.47 -19.49
C PRO A 50 10.93 -19.60 -20.66
N GLN A 51 11.47 -20.19 -21.72
CA GLN A 51 11.99 -19.46 -22.88
C GLN A 51 10.87 -18.86 -23.71
N ALA A 52 9.86 -19.66 -24.06
CA ALA A 52 8.69 -19.18 -24.79
C ALA A 52 7.92 -18.12 -24.02
N LEU A 53 7.82 -18.26 -22.69
CA LEU A 53 7.21 -17.27 -21.82
C LEU A 53 7.97 -15.96 -21.84
N ALA A 54 9.31 -16.00 -21.73
CA ALA A 54 10.15 -14.80 -21.76
C ALA A 54 10.02 -14.00 -23.06
N ASP A 55 9.87 -14.69 -24.19
CA ASP A 55 9.73 -14.05 -25.51
C ASP A 55 8.37 -13.37 -25.67
N VAL A 56 7.29 -13.99 -25.21
CA VAL A 56 5.95 -13.38 -25.20
C VAL A 56 5.91 -12.20 -24.24
N PHE A 57 6.55 -12.33 -23.08
CA PHE A 57 6.58 -11.27 -22.08
C PHE A 57 7.34 -10.04 -22.54
N LYS A 58 8.45 -10.20 -23.27
CA LYS A 58 9.20 -9.08 -23.86
C LYS A 58 8.37 -8.26 -24.83
N GLN A 59 7.47 -8.89 -25.59
CA GLN A 59 6.59 -8.20 -26.53
C GLN A 59 5.45 -7.43 -25.83
N GLN A 60 5.03 -7.86 -24.63
CA GLN A 60 3.92 -7.25 -23.89
C GLN A 60 4.34 -6.43 -22.66
N GLN A 61 5.64 -6.19 -22.50
CA GLN A 61 6.21 -5.53 -21.33
C GLN A 61 5.75 -4.08 -21.13
N SER A 62 5.38 -3.38 -22.20
CA SER A 62 4.87 -2.00 -22.16
C SER A 62 3.40 -1.87 -21.74
N GLY A 63 2.69 -2.98 -21.54
CA GLY A 63 1.28 -3.00 -21.18
C GLY A 63 1.01 -3.12 -19.67
N ILE A 64 -0.24 -3.36 -19.33
CA ILE A 64 -0.74 -3.56 -17.96
C ILE A 64 -0.08 -4.79 -17.30
N LEU A 65 0.27 -5.82 -18.08
CA LEU A 65 1.05 -6.96 -17.61
C LEU A 65 2.41 -6.57 -17.05
N GLY A 66 3.06 -5.54 -17.60
CA GLY A 66 4.30 -4.98 -17.06
C GLY A 66 4.12 -4.37 -15.67
N MET A 67 3.01 -3.66 -15.42
CA MET A 67 2.68 -3.17 -14.07
C MET A 67 2.50 -4.32 -13.08
N PHE A 68 1.75 -5.35 -13.48
CA PHE A 68 1.56 -6.54 -12.64
C PHE A 68 2.88 -7.21 -12.29
N ASN A 69 3.74 -7.35 -13.29
CA ASN A 69 5.05 -7.92 -13.11
C ASN A 69 5.90 -7.13 -12.12
N MET A 70 5.81 -5.80 -12.16
CA MET A 70 6.52 -4.93 -11.24
C MET A 70 6.02 -5.07 -9.79
N PHE A 71 4.69 -5.07 -9.57
CA PHE A 71 4.11 -5.28 -8.23
C PHE A 71 4.42 -6.68 -7.67
N SER A 72 4.55 -7.68 -8.53
CA SER A 72 4.90 -9.05 -8.14
C SER A 72 6.41 -9.30 -8.01
N GLY A 73 7.25 -8.28 -8.26
CA GLY A 73 8.71 -8.43 -8.22
C GLY A 73 9.25 -9.36 -9.30
N GLY A 74 8.68 -9.32 -10.51
CA GLY A 74 9.06 -10.16 -11.64
C GLY A 74 8.46 -11.57 -11.61
N ALA A 75 7.58 -11.90 -10.65
CA ALA A 75 7.00 -13.23 -10.52
C ALA A 75 6.04 -13.57 -11.68
N VAL A 76 5.35 -12.57 -12.24
CA VAL A 76 4.45 -12.77 -13.39
C VAL A 76 5.24 -13.12 -14.65
N GLY A 77 6.32 -12.39 -14.91
CA GLY A 77 7.16 -12.64 -16.08
C GLY A 77 7.88 -13.99 -16.05
N ARG A 78 8.07 -14.56 -14.87
CA ARG A 78 8.63 -15.90 -14.66
C ARG A 78 7.57 -16.96 -14.43
N MET A 79 6.30 -16.58 -14.36
CA MET A 79 5.17 -17.42 -13.95
C MET A 79 5.49 -18.23 -12.70
N ALA A 80 5.92 -17.54 -11.67
CA ALA A 80 6.25 -18.14 -10.39
C ALA A 80 4.98 -18.45 -9.57
N ILE A 81 5.14 -19.24 -8.51
CA ILE A 81 4.06 -19.58 -7.58
C ILE A 81 3.39 -18.34 -6.94
N PHE A 82 4.11 -17.22 -6.86
CA PHE A 82 3.62 -15.93 -6.36
C PHE A 82 3.23 -14.95 -7.48
N ALA A 83 2.91 -15.45 -8.69
CA ALA A 83 2.55 -14.58 -9.82
C ALA A 83 1.33 -13.68 -9.52
N LEU A 84 0.31 -14.17 -8.81
CA LEU A 84 -0.83 -13.37 -8.38
C LEU A 84 -0.49 -12.37 -7.26
N ASN A 85 0.65 -12.55 -6.59
CA ASN A 85 1.05 -11.77 -5.43
C ASN A 85 -0.08 -11.66 -4.38
N ILE A 86 -0.27 -10.50 -3.76
CA ILE A 86 -1.34 -10.21 -2.78
C ILE A 86 -2.57 -9.55 -3.46
N MET A 87 -2.58 -9.38 -4.78
CA MET A 87 -3.65 -8.69 -5.48
C MET A 87 -5.05 -9.27 -5.22
N PRO A 88 -5.29 -10.60 -5.24
CA PRO A 88 -6.59 -11.15 -4.92
C PRO A 88 -7.07 -10.80 -3.50
N TYR A 89 -6.15 -10.73 -2.54
CA TYR A 89 -6.45 -10.33 -1.18
C TYR A 89 -6.85 -8.84 -1.08
N ILE A 90 -6.14 -7.97 -1.79
CA ILE A 90 -6.48 -6.54 -1.83
C ILE A 90 -7.88 -6.36 -2.42
N SER A 91 -8.17 -7.00 -3.55
CA SER A 91 -9.48 -6.93 -4.20
C SER A 91 -10.60 -7.47 -3.29
N ALA A 92 -10.38 -8.60 -2.64
CA ALA A 92 -11.33 -9.16 -1.68
C ALA A 92 -11.55 -8.23 -0.49
N SER A 93 -10.50 -7.63 0.05
CA SER A 93 -10.56 -6.67 1.16
C SER A 93 -11.38 -5.43 0.78
N ILE A 94 -11.19 -4.90 -0.43
CA ILE A 94 -11.98 -3.77 -0.96
C ILE A 94 -13.46 -4.15 -1.02
N ILE A 95 -13.78 -5.28 -1.65
CA ILE A 95 -15.15 -5.75 -1.82
C ILE A 95 -15.84 -5.91 -0.46
N ILE A 96 -15.17 -6.55 0.49
CA ILE A 96 -15.71 -6.72 1.83
C ILE A 96 -15.86 -5.38 2.57
N GLN A 97 -14.92 -4.46 2.45
CA GLN A 97 -15.03 -3.12 3.04
C GLN A 97 -16.20 -2.33 2.44
N LEU A 98 -16.41 -2.38 1.13
CA LEU A 98 -17.57 -1.78 0.49
C LEU A 98 -18.87 -2.43 0.98
N LEU A 99 -18.91 -3.76 1.06
CA LEU A 99 -20.06 -4.49 1.57
C LEU A 99 -20.37 -4.16 3.03
N THR A 100 -19.37 -3.91 3.87
CA THR A 100 -19.62 -3.49 5.28
C THR A 100 -20.29 -2.12 5.39
N THR A 101 -20.19 -1.30 4.34
CA THR A 101 -20.84 0.01 4.30
C THR A 101 -22.28 -0.07 3.78
N VAL A 102 -22.56 -1.05 2.91
CA VAL A 102 -23.88 -1.21 2.25
C VAL A 102 -24.77 -2.21 3.01
N SER A 103 -24.21 -3.24 3.62
CA SER A 103 -24.96 -4.31 4.30
C SER A 103 -25.12 -4.02 5.78
N PRO A 104 -26.39 -3.88 6.30
CA PRO A 104 -26.62 -3.65 7.73
C PRO A 104 -26.05 -4.75 8.63
N THR A 105 -26.05 -5.99 8.16
CA THR A 105 -25.53 -7.14 8.90
C THR A 105 -24.03 -7.04 9.14
N LEU A 106 -23.27 -6.67 8.09
CA LEU A 106 -21.81 -6.50 8.18
C LEU A 106 -21.44 -5.24 8.96
N GLU A 107 -22.27 -4.19 8.90
CA GLU A 107 -22.09 -2.99 9.70
C GLU A 107 -22.26 -3.31 11.20
N GLN A 108 -23.24 -4.14 11.56
CA GLN A 108 -23.43 -4.61 12.95
C GLN A 108 -22.22 -5.41 13.42
N LEU A 109 -21.73 -6.36 12.62
CA LEU A 109 -20.50 -7.10 12.92
C LEU A 109 -19.29 -6.18 13.15
N LYS A 110 -19.16 -5.11 12.38
CA LYS A 110 -18.10 -4.12 12.60
C LYS A 110 -18.22 -3.41 13.95
N LYS A 111 -19.44 -3.20 14.45
CA LYS A 111 -19.73 -2.58 15.75
C LYS A 111 -19.50 -3.52 16.94
N GLU A 112 -19.50 -4.84 16.73
CA GLU A 112 -19.22 -5.86 17.77
C GLU A 112 -17.74 -5.90 18.23
N GLY A 113 -16.89 -5.05 17.69
CA GLY A 113 -15.50 -4.91 18.11
C GLY A 113 -14.58 -6.01 17.55
N GLU A 114 -13.73 -6.60 18.41
CA GLU A 114 -12.71 -7.58 17.98
C GLU A 114 -13.30 -8.88 17.39
N GLN A 115 -14.43 -9.34 17.92
CA GLN A 115 -15.05 -10.59 17.48
C GLN A 115 -15.63 -10.42 16.05
N GLY A 116 -16.32 -9.33 15.79
CA GLY A 116 -16.83 -9.01 14.46
C GLY A 116 -15.71 -8.77 13.44
N ARG A 117 -14.62 -8.10 13.84
CA ARG A 117 -13.44 -7.92 12.97
C ARG A 117 -12.83 -9.27 12.55
N ARG A 118 -12.76 -10.25 13.44
CA ARG A 118 -12.27 -11.60 13.09
C ARG A 118 -13.13 -12.27 12.05
N GLN A 119 -14.46 -12.14 12.14
CA GLN A 119 -15.37 -12.68 11.13
C GLN A 119 -15.24 -11.97 9.79
N ILE A 120 -15.15 -10.66 9.77
CA ILE A 120 -14.92 -9.88 8.55
C ILE A 120 -13.60 -10.30 7.88
N ASN A 121 -12.53 -10.50 8.65
CA ASN A 121 -11.27 -11.00 8.14
C ASN A 121 -11.38 -12.41 7.55
N GLN A 122 -12.21 -13.30 8.15
CA GLN A 122 -12.47 -14.62 7.57
C GLN A 122 -13.20 -14.52 6.24
N TYR A 123 -14.21 -13.66 6.10
CA TYR A 123 -14.87 -13.42 4.82
C TYR A 123 -13.90 -12.89 3.77
N THR A 124 -12.99 -12.00 4.16
CA THR A 124 -11.93 -11.52 3.26
C THR A 124 -11.03 -12.66 2.80
N ARG A 125 -10.65 -13.59 3.68
CA ARG A 125 -9.84 -14.77 3.30
C ARG A 125 -10.59 -15.68 2.33
N TYR A 126 -11.85 -15.96 2.56
CA TYR A 126 -12.67 -16.77 1.63
C TYR A 126 -12.82 -16.08 0.28
N GLY A 127 -13.10 -14.77 0.26
CA GLY A 127 -13.13 -13.96 -0.94
C GLY A 127 -11.79 -13.97 -1.70
N THR A 128 -10.67 -13.95 -0.98
CA THR A 128 -9.33 -14.06 -1.56
C THR A 128 -9.13 -15.39 -2.28
N VAL A 129 -9.50 -16.50 -1.66
CA VAL A 129 -9.38 -17.84 -2.27
C VAL A 129 -10.23 -17.93 -3.53
N LEU A 130 -11.47 -17.43 -3.48
CA LEU A 130 -12.37 -17.42 -4.63
C LEU A 130 -11.79 -16.59 -5.79
N LEU A 131 -11.37 -15.36 -5.52
CA LEU A 131 -10.79 -14.49 -6.54
C LEU A 131 -9.47 -15.04 -7.10
N ALA A 132 -8.61 -15.58 -6.25
CA ALA A 132 -7.36 -16.20 -6.67
C ALA A 132 -7.62 -17.43 -7.57
N ALA A 133 -8.63 -18.24 -7.27
CA ALA A 133 -9.02 -19.38 -8.10
C ALA A 133 -9.54 -18.93 -9.47
N LEU A 134 -10.40 -17.90 -9.50
CA LEU A 134 -10.92 -17.34 -10.75
C LEU A 134 -9.77 -16.74 -11.59
N GLN A 135 -8.93 -15.91 -11.00
CA GLN A 135 -7.80 -15.29 -11.69
C GLN A 135 -6.78 -16.35 -12.14
N GLY A 136 -6.49 -17.34 -11.30
CA GLY A 136 -5.58 -18.44 -11.63
C GLY A 136 -6.09 -19.29 -12.79
N TYR A 137 -7.39 -19.57 -12.84
CA TYR A 137 -8.00 -20.28 -13.97
C TYR A 137 -7.86 -19.48 -15.27
N GLY A 138 -8.08 -18.16 -15.21
CA GLY A 138 -7.92 -17.34 -16.40
C GLY A 138 -6.49 -17.25 -16.90
N ILE A 139 -5.56 -17.14 -16.00
CA ILE A 139 -4.16 -17.17 -16.38
C ILE A 139 -3.83 -18.52 -17.05
N ALA A 140 -4.29 -19.63 -16.49
CA ALA A 140 -4.07 -20.96 -17.09
C ALA A 140 -4.63 -21.07 -18.51
N VAL A 141 -5.88 -20.63 -18.73
CA VAL A 141 -6.50 -20.61 -20.07
C VAL A 141 -5.78 -19.64 -21.01
N GLY A 142 -5.41 -18.46 -20.52
CA GLY A 142 -4.66 -17.48 -21.31
C GLY A 142 -3.28 -17.99 -21.77
N LEU A 143 -2.58 -18.73 -20.91
CA LEU A 143 -1.27 -19.34 -21.23
C LEU A 143 -1.42 -20.47 -22.27
N GLU A 144 -2.47 -21.28 -22.18
CA GLU A 144 -2.76 -22.32 -23.19
C GLU A 144 -3.08 -21.70 -24.56
N GLY A 145 -3.80 -20.56 -24.57
CA GLY A 145 -4.13 -19.83 -25.81
C GLY A 145 -2.96 -19.11 -26.46
N ALA A 146 -1.90 -18.81 -25.72
CA ALA A 146 -0.75 -18.06 -26.23
C ALA A 146 0.27 -18.92 -27.01
N GLY A 147 -0.01 -20.20 -27.25
CA GLY A 147 0.79 -21.13 -28.07
C GLY A 147 2.17 -21.45 -27.50
N ASN A 148 2.61 -22.70 -27.56
CA ASN A 148 3.96 -23.21 -27.19
C ASN A 148 4.52 -22.85 -25.78
N ILE A 149 3.77 -22.12 -24.94
CA ILE A 149 4.21 -21.78 -23.57
C ILE A 149 3.98 -22.96 -22.63
N VAL A 150 2.87 -23.69 -22.82
CA VAL A 150 2.48 -24.84 -22.02
C VAL A 150 2.95 -26.13 -22.68
N THR A 151 3.67 -26.96 -21.94
CA THR A 151 4.22 -28.21 -22.44
C THR A 151 3.10 -29.22 -22.78
N ASP A 152 2.17 -29.37 -21.85
CA ASP A 152 1.02 -30.29 -22.01
C ASP A 152 -0.29 -29.55 -21.69
N PRO A 153 -0.95 -28.93 -22.68
CA PRO A 153 -2.21 -28.23 -22.47
C PRO A 153 -3.34 -29.22 -22.12
N GLY A 154 -4.13 -28.85 -21.10
CA GLY A 154 -5.26 -29.68 -20.68
C GLY A 154 -5.73 -29.43 -19.27
N TRP A 155 -6.77 -30.15 -18.85
CA TRP A 155 -7.37 -30.02 -17.53
C TRP A 155 -6.39 -30.20 -16.39
N PHE A 156 -5.41 -31.07 -16.54
CA PHE A 156 -4.38 -31.29 -15.52
C PHE A 156 -3.54 -30.05 -15.29
N PHE A 157 -3.07 -29.39 -16.35
CA PHE A 157 -2.33 -28.14 -16.27
C PHE A 157 -3.16 -27.04 -15.60
N ARG A 158 -4.43 -26.89 -16.01
CA ARG A 158 -5.32 -25.84 -15.43
C ARG A 158 -5.51 -26.04 -13.93
N ILE A 159 -5.84 -27.27 -13.50
CA ILE A 159 -6.04 -27.58 -12.07
C ILE A 159 -4.75 -27.35 -11.28
N THR A 160 -3.62 -27.84 -11.78
CA THR A 160 -2.32 -27.69 -11.11
C THR A 160 -1.94 -26.20 -10.98
N THR A 161 -2.12 -25.42 -12.04
CA THR A 161 -1.85 -23.99 -12.04
C THR A 161 -2.74 -23.25 -11.05
N VAL A 162 -4.05 -23.52 -11.04
CA VAL A 162 -4.99 -22.90 -10.08
C VAL A 162 -4.62 -23.22 -8.65
N ILE A 163 -4.37 -24.50 -8.33
CA ILE A 163 -4.00 -24.92 -6.97
C ILE A 163 -2.68 -24.24 -6.54
N THR A 164 -1.70 -24.18 -7.43
CA THR A 164 -0.39 -23.57 -7.14
C THR A 164 -0.52 -22.06 -6.89
N LEU A 165 -1.26 -21.34 -7.73
CA LEU A 165 -1.46 -19.90 -7.58
C LEU A 165 -2.30 -19.53 -6.36
N VAL A 166 -3.35 -20.29 -6.07
CA VAL A 166 -4.17 -20.14 -4.86
C VAL A 166 -3.31 -20.40 -3.62
N GLY A 167 -2.55 -21.50 -3.61
CA GLY A 167 -1.65 -21.84 -2.53
C GLY A 167 -0.61 -20.75 -2.28
N GLY A 168 -0.01 -20.22 -3.35
CA GLY A 168 0.93 -19.11 -3.29
C GLY A 168 0.31 -17.84 -2.69
N THR A 169 -0.89 -17.45 -3.14
CA THR A 169 -1.61 -16.27 -2.63
C THR A 169 -1.98 -16.43 -1.15
N VAL A 170 -2.50 -17.60 -0.76
CA VAL A 170 -2.85 -17.89 0.64
C VAL A 170 -1.60 -17.87 1.54
N PHE A 171 -0.49 -18.42 1.07
CA PHE A 171 0.78 -18.36 1.78
C PHE A 171 1.27 -16.92 1.96
N LEU A 172 1.21 -16.08 0.92
CA LEU A 172 1.60 -14.66 1.02
C LEU A 172 0.68 -13.87 1.95
N MET A 173 -0.61 -14.14 1.93
CA MET A 173 -1.57 -13.54 2.86
C MET A 173 -1.19 -13.89 4.31
N TRP A 174 -0.95 -15.17 4.59
CA TRP A 174 -0.50 -15.63 5.90
C TRP A 174 0.83 -15.00 6.29
N LEU A 175 1.81 -14.95 5.37
CA LEU A 175 3.11 -14.33 5.61
C LEU A 175 2.98 -12.84 5.95
N GLY A 176 2.14 -12.10 5.23
CA GLY A 176 1.83 -10.69 5.50
C GLY A 176 1.20 -10.49 6.89
N GLU A 177 0.29 -11.36 7.30
CA GLU A 177 -0.29 -11.35 8.65
C GLU A 177 0.77 -11.64 9.73
N GLN A 178 1.69 -12.60 9.49
CA GLN A 178 2.78 -12.88 10.42
C GLN A 178 3.76 -11.71 10.55
N ILE A 179 4.11 -11.04 9.45
CA ILE A 179 4.94 -9.83 9.49
C ILE A 179 4.26 -8.74 10.31
N THR A 180 2.96 -8.51 10.10
CA THR A 180 2.19 -7.50 10.85
C THR A 180 2.11 -7.82 12.34
N ALA A 181 1.95 -9.09 12.71
CA ALA A 181 1.82 -9.52 14.10
C ALA A 181 3.15 -9.58 14.86
N ARG A 182 4.21 -10.08 14.24
CA ARG A 182 5.49 -10.39 14.87
C ARG A 182 6.66 -9.54 14.38
N GLY A 183 6.52 -8.88 13.26
CA GLY A 183 7.53 -8.04 12.64
C GLY A 183 7.38 -6.56 12.95
N VAL A 184 7.82 -5.73 12.01
CA VAL A 184 7.70 -4.28 12.00
C VAL A 184 7.04 -3.87 10.68
N GLY A 185 6.09 -2.93 10.74
CA GLY A 185 5.37 -2.44 9.57
C GLY A 185 4.10 -3.23 9.27
N ASN A 186 3.38 -2.78 8.24
CA ASN A 186 2.27 -3.53 7.66
C ASN A 186 2.81 -4.58 6.69
N GLY A 187 2.66 -5.86 7.02
CA GLY A 187 3.23 -6.96 6.26
C GLY A 187 2.78 -7.01 4.80
N ILE A 188 1.53 -6.70 4.52
CA ILE A 188 0.98 -6.66 3.16
C ILE A 188 1.65 -5.55 2.34
N SER A 189 1.75 -4.36 2.90
CA SER A 189 2.43 -3.22 2.26
C SER A 189 3.92 -3.49 2.05
N LEU A 190 4.57 -4.18 3.00
CA LEU A 190 5.98 -4.56 2.89
C LEU A 190 6.25 -5.61 1.81
N ILE A 191 5.33 -6.54 1.58
CA ILE A 191 5.47 -7.52 0.48
C ILE A 191 5.36 -6.81 -0.88
N ILE A 192 4.41 -5.89 -1.05
CA ILE A 192 4.28 -5.08 -2.26
C ILE A 192 5.54 -4.22 -2.45
N TYR A 193 5.99 -3.55 -1.39
CA TYR A 193 7.22 -2.77 -1.37
C TYR A 193 8.44 -3.60 -1.81
N ALA A 194 8.60 -4.80 -1.26
CA ALA A 194 9.71 -5.68 -1.62
C ALA A 194 9.67 -6.11 -3.10
N GLY A 195 8.47 -6.33 -3.66
CA GLY A 195 8.29 -6.58 -5.08
C GLY A 195 8.78 -5.41 -5.92
N ILE A 196 8.34 -4.20 -5.61
CA ILE A 196 8.71 -2.98 -6.35
C ILE A 196 10.21 -2.71 -6.24
N VAL A 197 10.77 -2.74 -5.04
CA VAL A 197 12.20 -2.46 -4.80
C VAL A 197 13.11 -3.49 -5.49
N ALA A 198 12.66 -4.72 -5.62
CA ALA A 198 13.43 -5.78 -6.27
C ALA A 198 13.60 -5.57 -7.79
N GLU A 199 12.68 -4.87 -8.43
CA GLU A 199 12.76 -4.52 -9.87
C GLU A 199 13.50 -3.19 -10.13
N LEU A 200 13.80 -2.42 -9.08
CA LEU A 200 14.52 -1.14 -9.17
C LEU A 200 15.88 -1.26 -9.89
N PRO A 201 16.77 -2.21 -9.52
CA PRO A 201 18.08 -2.32 -10.15
C PRO A 201 17.99 -2.64 -11.64
N SER A 202 17.07 -3.54 -12.04
CA SER A 202 16.88 -3.90 -13.45
C SER A 202 16.32 -2.72 -14.27
N ALA A 203 15.43 -1.93 -13.70
CA ALA A 203 14.91 -0.72 -14.32
C ALA A 203 16.01 0.34 -14.54
N LEU A 204 16.86 0.54 -13.53
CA LEU A 204 18.00 1.46 -13.64
C LEU A 204 18.98 1.02 -14.72
N ILE A 205 19.36 -0.26 -14.74
CA ILE A 205 20.26 -0.83 -15.76
C ILE A 205 19.64 -0.68 -17.16
N GLY A 206 18.34 -0.99 -17.31
CA GLY A 206 17.64 -0.84 -18.57
C GLY A 206 17.61 0.60 -19.08
N THR A 207 17.43 1.58 -18.21
CA THR A 207 17.46 3.01 -18.58
C THR A 207 18.85 3.45 -19.01
N LEU A 208 19.91 2.99 -18.33
CA LEU A 208 21.30 3.29 -18.70
C LEU A 208 21.69 2.63 -20.02
N GLU A 209 21.20 1.40 -20.27
CA GLU A 209 21.43 0.69 -21.53
C GLU A 209 20.79 1.40 -22.73
N LEU A 210 19.57 1.93 -22.58
CA LEU A 210 18.93 2.76 -23.60
C LEU A 210 19.70 4.06 -23.86
N GLY A 211 20.33 4.64 -22.84
CA GLY A 211 21.26 5.74 -22.99
C GLY A 211 22.51 5.34 -23.79
N ARG A 212 23.05 4.15 -23.52
CA ARG A 212 24.22 3.61 -24.25
C ARG A 212 23.93 3.33 -25.74
N GLN A 213 22.72 2.86 -26.03
CA GLN A 213 22.23 2.59 -27.39
C GLN A 213 21.87 3.86 -28.16
N GLY A 214 21.92 5.04 -27.53
CA GLY A 214 21.57 6.31 -28.15
C GLY A 214 20.08 6.57 -28.33
N ALA A 215 19.22 5.69 -27.78
CA ALA A 215 17.76 5.89 -27.77
C ALA A 215 17.34 7.04 -26.85
N LEU A 216 18.11 7.28 -25.79
CA LEU A 216 17.93 8.39 -24.86
C LEU A 216 19.18 9.25 -24.80
N SER A 217 19.04 10.58 -24.83
CA SER A 217 20.20 11.46 -24.63
C SER A 217 20.69 11.42 -23.19
N ALA A 218 21.99 11.51 -22.96
CA ALA A 218 22.58 11.56 -21.63
C ALA A 218 22.00 12.71 -20.78
N GLY A 219 21.69 13.86 -21.38
CA GLY A 219 21.03 14.98 -20.73
C GLY A 219 19.65 14.64 -20.23
N LEU A 220 18.87 13.90 -20.99
CA LEU A 220 17.51 13.47 -20.60
C LEU A 220 17.55 12.49 -19.42
N ILE A 221 18.54 11.59 -19.39
CA ILE A 221 18.73 10.66 -18.25
C ILE A 221 19.00 11.43 -16.96
N ILE A 222 19.88 12.43 -17.00
CA ILE A 222 20.19 13.28 -15.84
C ILE A 222 18.94 14.05 -15.38
N VAL A 223 18.17 14.61 -16.31
CA VAL A 223 16.91 15.31 -15.99
C VAL A 223 15.92 14.37 -15.34
N LEU A 224 15.78 13.12 -15.82
CA LEU A 224 14.90 12.11 -15.22
C LEU A 224 15.32 11.75 -13.79
N PHE A 225 16.62 11.62 -13.51
CA PHE A 225 17.10 11.36 -12.15
C PHE A 225 16.80 12.53 -11.20
N ILE A 226 17.09 13.76 -11.65
CA ILE A 226 16.79 14.96 -10.84
C ILE A 226 15.29 15.05 -10.60
N PHE A 227 14.48 14.80 -11.63
CA PHE A 227 13.03 14.81 -11.52
C PHE A 227 12.51 13.76 -10.52
N ALA A 228 13.05 12.53 -10.55
CA ALA A 228 12.69 11.49 -9.59
C ALA A 228 13.00 11.92 -8.14
N ILE A 229 14.16 12.54 -7.89
CA ILE A 229 14.54 13.07 -6.57
C ILE A 229 13.56 14.16 -6.11
N VAL A 230 13.20 15.07 -7.01
CA VAL A 230 12.23 16.16 -6.72
C VAL A 230 10.85 15.57 -6.38
N VAL A 231 10.37 14.58 -7.15
CA VAL A 231 9.09 13.91 -6.90
C VAL A 231 9.11 13.18 -5.56
N ILE A 232 10.18 12.45 -5.23
CA ILE A 232 10.35 11.79 -3.93
C ILE A 232 10.30 12.83 -2.79
N GLY A 233 11.03 13.94 -2.94
CA GLY A 233 11.02 15.03 -1.96
C GLY A 233 9.62 15.64 -1.77
N PHE A 234 8.89 15.82 -2.85
CA PHE A 234 7.51 16.31 -2.83
C PHE A 234 6.56 15.32 -2.13
N ILE A 235 6.67 14.01 -2.43
CA ILE A 235 5.89 12.97 -1.77
C ILE A 235 6.17 12.97 -0.25
N VAL A 236 7.43 12.99 0.16
CA VAL A 236 7.81 13.04 1.58
C VAL A 236 7.25 14.27 2.27
N PHE A 237 7.29 15.44 1.60
CA PHE A 237 6.72 16.67 2.12
C PHE A 237 5.21 16.55 2.34
N MET A 238 4.46 16.06 1.34
CA MET A 238 3.01 15.92 1.40
C MET A 238 2.55 14.86 2.42
N GLU A 239 3.25 13.73 2.51
CA GLU A 239 2.94 12.67 3.48
C GLU A 239 3.21 13.08 4.94
N ARG A 240 4.15 14.00 5.16
CA ARG A 240 4.42 14.56 6.49
C ARG A 240 3.55 15.76 6.82
N ALA A 241 2.92 16.38 5.83
CA ALA A 241 2.08 17.54 6.03
C ALA A 241 0.83 17.19 6.85
N GLN A 242 0.58 17.97 7.90
CA GLN A 242 -0.55 17.77 8.81
C GLN A 242 -1.15 19.10 9.25
N ARG A 243 -2.47 19.15 9.35
CA ARG A 243 -3.20 20.23 9.97
C ARG A 243 -3.31 19.95 11.47
N ARG A 244 -2.76 20.83 12.31
CA ARG A 244 -2.82 20.71 13.76
C ARG A 244 -3.98 21.55 14.31
N LEU A 245 -4.99 20.89 14.86
CA LEU A 245 -6.09 21.55 15.55
C LEU A 245 -5.72 21.72 17.02
N LEU A 246 -5.84 22.94 17.54
CA LEU A 246 -5.54 23.24 18.94
C LEU A 246 -6.65 22.65 19.83
N VAL A 247 -6.26 21.80 20.78
CA VAL A 247 -7.13 21.26 21.82
C VAL A 247 -6.68 21.79 23.16
N GLN A 248 -7.58 22.40 23.92
CA GLN A 248 -7.33 22.88 25.24
C GLN A 248 -8.01 22.01 26.28
N TYR A 249 -7.31 21.76 27.38
CA TYR A 249 -7.85 21.06 28.53
C TYR A 249 -8.10 22.06 29.66
N PRO A 250 -9.22 21.98 30.39
CA PRO A 250 -9.52 22.88 31.49
C PRO A 250 -8.49 22.73 32.61
N LYS A 251 -8.21 23.84 33.29
CA LYS A 251 -7.38 23.83 34.50
C LYS A 251 -8.03 22.93 35.55
N ARG A 252 -7.26 22.00 36.13
CA ARG A 252 -7.73 21.14 37.21
C ARG A 252 -7.14 21.60 38.53
N GLN A 253 -8.00 21.81 39.53
CA GLN A 253 -7.58 22.05 40.89
C GLN A 253 -7.58 20.71 41.64
N VAL A 254 -6.44 20.29 42.14
CA VAL A 254 -6.27 19.13 42.99
C VAL A 254 -5.76 19.58 44.34
N GLY A 255 -6.66 19.70 45.33
CA GLY A 255 -6.39 20.31 46.64
C GLY A 255 -6.06 21.81 46.51
N ASN A 256 -4.98 22.27 47.13
CA ASN A 256 -4.55 23.67 47.08
C ASN A 256 -3.62 24.02 45.89
N LYS A 257 -3.37 23.04 44.96
CA LYS A 257 -2.51 23.26 43.78
C LYS A 257 -3.37 23.36 42.53
N MET A 258 -3.23 24.47 41.81
CA MET A 258 -3.77 24.64 40.46
C MET A 258 -2.79 24.04 39.44
N PHE A 259 -3.23 23.01 38.72
CA PHE A 259 -2.50 22.54 37.55
C PHE A 259 -2.96 23.36 36.35
N GLN A 260 -2.02 23.97 35.67
CA GLN A 260 -2.27 24.73 34.44
C GLN A 260 -2.76 23.78 33.37
N GLY A 261 -3.88 24.10 32.69
CA GLY A 261 -4.41 23.27 31.61
C GLY A 261 -3.38 23.16 30.48
N ASP A 262 -3.10 21.94 30.05
CA ASP A 262 -2.19 21.68 28.94
C ASP A 262 -2.91 21.96 27.61
N ALA A 263 -2.21 22.64 26.70
CA ALA A 263 -2.63 22.78 25.31
C ALA A 263 -2.00 21.67 24.49
N SER A 264 -2.80 20.86 23.86
CA SER A 264 -2.38 19.80 22.96
C SER A 264 -2.86 20.08 21.54
N HIS A 265 -2.36 19.35 20.56
CA HIS A 265 -2.77 19.50 19.19
C HIS A 265 -3.28 18.15 18.65
N LEU A 266 -4.43 18.17 17.99
CA LEU A 266 -4.95 17.02 17.22
C LEU A 266 -4.36 17.10 15.82
N PRO A 267 -3.43 16.19 15.43
CA PRO A 267 -2.85 16.20 14.11
C PRO A 267 -3.79 15.49 13.11
N LEU A 268 -4.19 16.19 12.05
CA LEU A 268 -4.89 15.63 10.91
C LEU A 268 -3.92 15.59 9.73
N LYS A 269 -3.55 14.39 9.26
CA LYS A 269 -2.68 14.24 8.08
C LYS A 269 -3.38 14.75 6.83
N LEU A 270 -2.64 15.39 5.92
CA LEU A 270 -3.18 15.80 4.61
C LEU A 270 -3.66 14.60 3.80
N ASN A 271 -2.86 13.55 3.81
CA ASN A 271 -3.21 12.26 3.22
C ASN A 271 -3.54 11.26 4.32
N THR A 272 -4.78 11.28 4.81
CA THR A 272 -5.27 10.33 5.83
C THR A 272 -5.46 8.93 5.24
N ALA A 273 -5.78 8.84 3.95
CA ALA A 273 -5.98 7.59 3.24
C ALA A 273 -4.68 6.84 2.91
N GLY A 274 -3.52 7.52 2.95
CA GLY A 274 -2.23 6.92 2.60
C GLY A 274 -2.14 6.49 1.15
N VAL A 275 -1.49 5.36 0.90
CA VAL A 275 -1.28 4.77 -0.44
C VAL A 275 -2.39 3.81 -0.88
N ILE A 276 -3.38 3.58 -0.04
CA ILE A 276 -4.43 2.59 -0.29
C ILE A 276 -5.32 2.96 -1.49
N PRO A 277 -5.78 4.22 -1.68
CA PRO A 277 -6.62 4.58 -2.80
C PRO A 277 -6.02 4.28 -4.19
N PRO A 278 -4.76 4.61 -4.50
CA PRO A 278 -4.14 4.23 -5.76
C PRO A 278 -4.02 2.71 -5.96
N ILE A 279 -3.74 1.96 -4.90
CA ILE A 279 -3.66 0.49 -4.95
C ILE A 279 -5.04 -0.09 -5.27
N PHE A 280 -6.09 0.44 -4.65
CA PHE A 280 -7.46 0.03 -4.89
C PHE A 280 -7.90 0.35 -6.31
N ALA A 281 -7.64 1.57 -6.79
CA ALA A 281 -7.97 1.99 -8.14
C ALA A 281 -7.30 1.09 -9.19
N SER A 282 -6.00 0.80 -9.04
CA SER A 282 -5.27 -0.09 -9.94
C SER A 282 -5.80 -1.52 -9.89
N SER A 283 -6.09 -2.07 -8.71
CA SER A 283 -6.63 -3.43 -8.55
C SER A 283 -8.01 -3.57 -9.20
N LEU A 284 -8.87 -2.55 -9.08
CA LEU A 284 -10.19 -2.57 -9.68
C LEU A 284 -10.14 -2.49 -11.22
N LEU A 285 -9.22 -1.68 -11.77
CA LEU A 285 -9.02 -1.57 -13.22
C LEU A 285 -8.46 -2.86 -13.83
N LEU A 286 -7.75 -3.66 -13.04
CA LEU A 286 -7.21 -4.94 -13.49
C LEU A 286 -8.28 -6.04 -13.64
N LEU A 287 -9.39 -5.97 -12.91
CA LEU A 287 -10.46 -6.97 -12.98
C LEU A 287 -11.05 -7.12 -14.40
N PRO A 288 -11.50 -6.05 -15.09
CA PRO A 288 -12.02 -6.15 -16.44
C PRO A 288 -11.01 -6.71 -17.43
N ILE A 289 -9.75 -6.33 -17.30
CA ILE A 289 -8.66 -6.79 -18.17
C ILE A 289 -8.38 -8.26 -17.97
N THR A 290 -8.40 -8.72 -16.71
CA THR A 290 -8.27 -10.14 -16.41
C THR A 290 -9.41 -10.93 -17.06
N VAL A 291 -10.66 -10.46 -16.92
CA VAL A 291 -11.83 -11.08 -17.55
C VAL A 291 -11.71 -11.11 -19.09
N ALA A 292 -11.19 -10.07 -19.71
CA ALA A 292 -10.99 -10.04 -21.16
C ALA A 292 -9.93 -11.04 -21.63
N ASN A 293 -8.85 -11.19 -20.86
CA ASN A 293 -7.83 -12.20 -21.16
C ASN A 293 -8.37 -13.64 -21.05
N PHE A 294 -9.40 -13.88 -20.20
CA PHE A 294 -10.10 -15.18 -20.16
C PHE A 294 -10.75 -15.57 -21.47
N SER A 295 -11.19 -14.58 -22.24
CA SER A 295 -11.86 -14.84 -23.51
C SER A 295 -10.89 -15.17 -24.63
N ALA A 296 -9.56 -15.16 -24.41
CA ALA A 296 -8.51 -15.48 -25.40
C ALA A 296 -8.75 -14.83 -26.78
N GLY A 297 -9.27 -13.61 -26.81
CA GLY A 297 -9.64 -12.91 -28.04
C GLY A 297 -10.95 -13.37 -28.69
N GLN A 298 -11.64 -14.37 -28.14
CA GLN A 298 -12.94 -14.85 -28.63
C GLN A 298 -14.14 -14.25 -27.86
N GLY A 299 -13.89 -13.25 -27.03
CA GLY A 299 -14.94 -12.53 -26.31
C GLY A 299 -15.82 -11.69 -27.24
N PRO A 300 -17.00 -11.26 -26.77
CA PRO A 300 -17.86 -10.38 -27.53
C PRO A 300 -17.13 -9.08 -27.91
N GLU A 301 -17.41 -8.52 -29.07
CA GLU A 301 -16.71 -7.34 -29.63
C GLU A 301 -16.69 -6.14 -28.68
N TRP A 302 -17.75 -5.96 -27.88
CA TRP A 302 -17.81 -4.89 -26.89
C TRP A 302 -16.71 -5.02 -25.81
N LEU A 303 -16.35 -6.26 -25.41
CA LEU A 303 -15.30 -6.51 -24.41
C LEU A 303 -13.92 -6.15 -24.95
N ASN A 304 -13.66 -6.51 -26.22
CA ASN A 304 -12.40 -6.14 -26.89
C ASN A 304 -12.30 -4.63 -27.09
N SER A 305 -13.41 -3.95 -27.38
CA SER A 305 -13.46 -2.49 -27.50
C SER A 305 -13.20 -1.79 -26.15
N VAL A 306 -13.81 -2.30 -25.07
CA VAL A 306 -13.60 -1.78 -23.71
C VAL A 306 -12.15 -1.98 -23.27
N THR A 307 -11.56 -3.14 -23.52
CA THR A 307 -10.15 -3.39 -23.14
C THR A 307 -9.16 -2.58 -23.97
N ALA A 308 -9.46 -2.31 -25.23
CA ALA A 308 -8.64 -1.41 -26.05
C ALA A 308 -8.70 0.05 -25.53
N MET A 309 -9.87 0.50 -25.10
CA MET A 309 -10.06 1.84 -24.51
C MET A 309 -9.46 1.96 -23.09
N LEU A 310 -9.38 0.86 -22.36
CA LEU A 310 -8.73 0.78 -21.04
C LEU A 310 -7.23 0.50 -21.15
N GLY A 311 -6.68 0.50 -22.36
CA GLY A 311 -5.23 0.40 -22.58
C GLY A 311 -4.47 1.53 -21.86
N ARG A 312 -3.28 1.21 -21.39
CA ARG A 312 -2.40 2.18 -20.70
C ARG A 312 -2.07 3.35 -21.62
N GLY A 313 -2.11 4.56 -21.09
CA GLY A 313 -1.88 5.79 -21.87
C GLY A 313 -3.11 6.32 -22.62
N GLN A 314 -4.22 5.60 -22.62
CA GLN A 314 -5.47 6.13 -23.19
C GLN A 314 -6.11 7.18 -22.27
N PRO A 315 -6.67 8.25 -22.81
CA PRO A 315 -7.29 9.32 -22.01
C PRO A 315 -8.43 8.81 -21.11
N LEU A 316 -9.19 7.82 -21.59
CA LEU A 316 -10.27 7.21 -20.83
C LEU A 316 -9.75 6.44 -19.62
N TYR A 317 -8.65 5.70 -19.77
CA TYR A 317 -7.98 5.01 -18.68
C TYR A 317 -7.56 6.00 -17.58
N ILE A 318 -6.88 7.09 -17.97
CA ILE A 318 -6.41 8.13 -17.05
C ILE A 318 -7.59 8.76 -16.30
N LEU A 319 -8.67 9.09 -17.00
CA LEU A 319 -9.87 9.70 -16.42
C LEU A 319 -10.52 8.79 -15.39
N ILE A 320 -10.72 7.51 -15.72
CA ILE A 320 -11.31 6.52 -14.80
C ILE A 320 -10.38 6.30 -13.61
N TYR A 321 -9.07 6.19 -13.85
CA TYR A 321 -8.08 5.99 -12.80
C TYR A 321 -8.07 7.14 -11.79
N VAL A 322 -8.04 8.38 -12.25
CA VAL A 322 -8.13 9.59 -11.40
C VAL A 322 -9.44 9.61 -10.61
N SER A 323 -10.55 9.33 -11.28
CA SER A 323 -11.88 9.31 -10.63
C SER A 323 -11.95 8.27 -9.53
N LEU A 324 -11.40 7.07 -9.76
CA LEU A 324 -11.32 6.00 -8.76
C LEU A 324 -10.39 6.38 -7.59
N ILE A 325 -9.23 6.99 -7.86
CA ILE A 325 -8.34 7.45 -6.79
C ILE A 325 -9.05 8.46 -5.88
N ILE A 326 -9.74 9.44 -6.46
CA ILE A 326 -10.48 10.45 -5.70
C ILE A 326 -11.61 9.78 -4.90
N PHE A 327 -12.40 8.92 -5.53
CA PHE A 327 -13.47 8.19 -4.87
C PHE A 327 -12.95 7.38 -3.67
N PHE A 328 -11.92 6.57 -3.86
CA PHE A 328 -11.36 5.77 -2.79
C PHE A 328 -10.64 6.59 -1.72
N ALA A 329 -10.08 7.75 -2.05
CA ALA A 329 -9.50 8.65 -1.06
C ALA A 329 -10.56 9.14 -0.07
N PHE A 330 -11.71 9.60 -0.55
CA PHE A 330 -12.84 10.00 0.29
C PHE A 330 -13.43 8.82 1.06
N PHE A 331 -13.67 7.73 0.36
CA PHE A 331 -14.26 6.51 0.94
C PHE A 331 -13.41 5.97 2.10
N TYR A 332 -12.11 5.82 1.85
CA TYR A 332 -11.20 5.28 2.85
C TYR A 332 -11.00 6.23 4.04
N THR A 333 -10.92 7.53 3.79
CA THR A 333 -10.85 8.53 4.86
C THR A 333 -12.08 8.46 5.77
N ALA A 334 -13.28 8.31 5.21
CA ALA A 334 -14.51 8.17 5.97
C ALA A 334 -14.56 6.87 6.82
N ILE A 335 -13.91 5.80 6.38
CA ILE A 335 -13.85 4.54 7.12
C ILE A 335 -12.84 4.59 8.26
N VAL A 336 -11.67 5.19 8.01
CA VAL A 336 -10.54 5.20 8.95
C VAL A 336 -10.73 6.23 10.05
N PHE A 337 -11.28 7.37 9.73
CA PHE A 337 -11.46 8.46 10.67
C PHE A 337 -12.93 8.75 10.93
N ASN A 338 -13.37 8.53 12.18
CA ASN A 338 -14.73 8.84 12.62
C ASN A 338 -14.74 10.16 13.43
N PRO A 339 -15.25 11.27 12.85
CA PRO A 339 -15.27 12.57 13.52
C PRO A 339 -16.12 12.57 14.81
N LYS A 340 -17.24 11.82 14.82
CA LYS A 340 -18.13 11.72 15.99
C LYS A 340 -17.43 11.06 17.17
N GLU A 341 -16.82 9.91 16.94
CA GLU A 341 -16.09 9.16 17.96
C GLU A 341 -14.92 9.99 18.53
N THR A 342 -14.19 10.69 17.65
CA THR A 342 -13.10 11.59 18.06
C THR A 342 -13.60 12.74 18.93
N ALA A 343 -14.73 13.38 18.55
CA ALA A 343 -15.33 14.46 19.31
C ALA A 343 -15.86 13.99 20.67
N ASP A 344 -16.48 12.78 20.73
CA ASP A 344 -16.96 12.18 21.97
C ASP A 344 -15.79 11.81 22.90
N ASN A 345 -14.71 11.29 22.37
CA ASN A 345 -13.51 11.01 23.13
C ASN A 345 -12.89 12.30 23.69
N LEU A 346 -12.77 13.36 22.88
CA LEU A 346 -12.32 14.66 23.37
C LEU A 346 -13.20 15.18 24.51
N LYS A 347 -14.54 15.07 24.37
CA LYS A 347 -15.48 15.48 25.41
C LYS A 347 -15.32 14.64 26.69
N LYS A 348 -15.15 13.32 26.57
CA LYS A 348 -14.92 12.43 27.74
C LYS A 348 -13.65 12.78 28.50
N TYR A 349 -12.60 13.15 27.81
CA TYR A 349 -11.32 13.54 28.42
C TYR A 349 -11.27 15.02 28.83
N GLY A 350 -12.36 15.77 28.63
CA GLY A 350 -12.46 17.19 28.98
C GLY A 350 -11.71 18.13 28.06
N GLY A 351 -11.27 17.65 26.88
CA GLY A 351 -10.66 18.47 25.85
C GLY A 351 -11.70 19.22 25.02
N PHE A 352 -11.43 20.45 24.65
CA PHE A 352 -12.29 21.22 23.77
C PHE A 352 -11.48 22.02 22.75
N LEU A 353 -12.10 22.32 21.61
CA LEU A 353 -11.54 23.23 20.60
C LEU A 353 -11.93 24.67 20.97
N PRO A 354 -10.98 25.62 20.99
CA PRO A 354 -11.28 27.00 21.30
C PRO A 354 -12.36 27.58 20.37
N GLY A 355 -13.41 28.16 20.95
CA GLY A 355 -14.51 28.76 20.22
C GLY A 355 -15.58 27.78 19.69
N ILE A 356 -15.44 26.47 19.94
CA ILE A 356 -16.38 25.44 19.46
C ILE A 356 -16.95 24.67 20.66
N ARG A 357 -18.29 24.51 20.67
CA ARG A 357 -18.97 23.75 21.74
C ARG A 357 -18.60 22.28 21.70
N PRO A 358 -18.18 21.66 22.83
CA PRO A 358 -17.84 20.26 22.89
C PRO A 358 -19.02 19.36 22.50
N GLY A 359 -18.76 18.30 21.72
CA GLY A 359 -19.76 17.34 21.27
C GLY A 359 -20.04 17.45 19.78
N GLU A 360 -21.29 17.48 19.38
CA GLU A 360 -21.73 17.39 17.96
C GLU A 360 -21.12 18.52 17.08
N ARG A 361 -21.08 19.75 17.59
CA ARG A 361 -20.44 20.89 16.87
C ARG A 361 -18.95 20.68 16.63
N THR A 362 -18.27 20.02 17.57
CA THR A 362 -16.86 19.66 17.39
C THR A 362 -16.71 18.59 16.30
N ALA A 363 -17.62 17.61 16.25
CA ALA A 363 -17.63 16.60 15.19
C ALA A 363 -17.86 17.22 13.81
N GLU A 364 -18.84 18.11 13.67
CA GLU A 364 -19.13 18.85 12.44
C GLU A 364 -17.90 19.66 11.94
N TYR A 365 -17.22 20.33 12.87
CA TYR A 365 -16.03 21.12 12.52
C TYR A 365 -14.85 20.23 12.09
N ILE A 366 -14.63 19.11 12.79
CA ILE A 366 -13.58 18.16 12.42
C ILE A 366 -13.89 17.56 11.04
N ASP A 367 -15.14 17.18 10.76
CA ASP A 367 -15.58 16.66 9.46
C ASP A 367 -15.40 17.68 8.34
N TYR A 368 -15.77 18.92 8.60
CA TYR A 368 -15.56 20.04 7.64
C TYR A 368 -14.08 20.22 7.28
N VAL A 369 -13.18 20.20 8.28
CA VAL A 369 -11.75 20.33 8.04
C VAL A 369 -11.20 19.10 7.32
N LEU A 370 -11.63 17.90 7.75
CA LEU A 370 -11.20 16.62 7.18
C LEU A 370 -11.56 16.51 5.69
N THR A 371 -12.80 16.85 5.33
CA THR A 371 -13.26 16.82 3.94
C THR A 371 -12.41 17.71 3.04
N ARG A 372 -12.08 18.92 3.48
CA ARG A 372 -11.26 19.86 2.71
C ARG A 372 -9.81 19.41 2.57
N ILE A 373 -9.25 18.85 3.64
CA ILE A 373 -7.91 18.25 3.61
C ILE A 373 -7.88 17.05 2.66
N THR A 374 -8.93 16.23 2.68
CA THR A 374 -9.04 15.05 1.80
C THR A 374 -9.10 15.44 0.32
N VAL A 375 -9.75 16.56 -0.05
CA VAL A 375 -9.71 17.07 -1.43
C VAL A 375 -8.27 17.32 -1.87
N VAL A 376 -7.49 18.04 -1.05
CA VAL A 376 -6.09 18.35 -1.36
C VAL A 376 -5.26 17.06 -1.44
N GLY A 377 -5.47 16.12 -0.50
CA GLY A 377 -4.81 14.81 -0.49
C GLY A 377 -5.14 13.97 -1.72
N ALA A 378 -6.42 13.93 -2.14
CA ALA A 378 -6.86 13.18 -3.30
C ALA A 378 -6.29 13.76 -4.62
N LEU A 379 -6.27 15.09 -4.76
CA LEU A 379 -5.65 15.75 -5.91
C LEU A 379 -4.14 15.49 -5.97
N TYR A 380 -3.48 15.55 -4.83
CA TYR A 380 -2.06 15.20 -4.73
C TYR A 380 -1.81 13.75 -5.18
N LEU A 381 -2.58 12.77 -4.66
CA LEU A 381 -2.45 11.36 -5.04
C LEU A 381 -2.69 11.16 -6.54
N ALA A 382 -3.73 11.78 -7.09
CA ALA A 382 -4.04 11.71 -8.51
C ALA A 382 -2.91 12.31 -9.35
N ALA A 383 -2.39 13.48 -8.99
CA ALA A 383 -1.28 14.12 -9.71
C ALA A 383 -0.02 13.26 -9.71
N VAL A 384 0.39 12.72 -8.56
CA VAL A 384 1.59 11.86 -8.45
C VAL A 384 1.42 10.56 -9.22
N CYS A 385 0.22 9.97 -9.25
CA CYS A 385 -0.02 8.72 -9.96
C CYS A 385 -0.13 8.89 -11.49
N VAL A 386 -0.69 10.01 -11.96
CA VAL A 386 -0.87 10.28 -13.39
C VAL A 386 0.40 10.80 -14.06
N LEU A 387 1.21 11.55 -13.33
CA LEU A 387 2.41 12.20 -13.88
C LEU A 387 3.35 11.23 -14.62
N PRO A 388 3.71 10.04 -14.08
CA PRO A 388 4.53 9.08 -14.83
C PRO A 388 3.80 8.46 -16.01
N GLU A 389 2.48 8.29 -15.95
CA GLU A 389 1.70 7.77 -17.08
C GLU A 389 1.81 8.71 -18.31
N ILE A 390 1.75 10.02 -18.07
CA ILE A 390 1.95 11.03 -19.12
C ILE A 390 3.39 10.99 -19.66
N LEU A 391 4.38 10.90 -18.76
CA LEU A 391 5.79 10.84 -19.18
C LEU A 391 6.11 9.60 -20.05
N ILE A 392 5.51 8.46 -19.72
CA ILE A 392 5.66 7.23 -20.52
C ILE A 392 5.00 7.39 -21.88
N ALA A 393 3.79 7.99 -21.92
CA ALA A 393 3.04 8.17 -23.15
C ALA A 393 3.74 9.15 -24.14
N GLU A 394 4.29 10.26 -23.63
CA GLU A 394 4.89 11.31 -24.46
C GLU A 394 6.35 11.03 -24.82
N TRP A 395 7.14 10.47 -23.91
CA TRP A 395 8.59 10.32 -24.11
C TRP A 395 9.06 8.89 -24.38
N GLY A 396 8.12 7.91 -24.35
CA GLY A 396 8.46 6.50 -24.63
C GLY A 396 9.52 5.93 -23.69
N VAL A 397 9.75 6.59 -22.55
CA VAL A 397 10.74 6.14 -21.57
C VAL A 397 10.18 4.90 -20.88
N PRO A 398 10.91 3.79 -20.82
CA PRO A 398 10.53 2.63 -20.04
C PRO A 398 10.69 2.95 -18.55
N PHE A 399 9.89 3.91 -18.07
CA PHE A 399 9.91 4.32 -16.69
C PHE A 399 9.11 3.29 -15.89
N TYR A 400 9.81 2.29 -15.39
CA TYR A 400 9.26 1.29 -14.46
C TYR A 400 8.82 1.88 -13.11
N PHE A 401 9.14 3.15 -12.88
CA PHE A 401 8.68 3.92 -11.73
C PHE A 401 7.37 4.63 -12.04
N GLY A 402 6.28 3.88 -12.13
CA GLY A 402 4.95 4.49 -12.10
C GLY A 402 4.76 5.31 -10.81
N GLY A 403 3.98 6.37 -10.83
CA GLY A 403 3.73 7.22 -9.65
C GLY A 403 3.23 6.44 -8.45
N THR A 404 2.44 5.41 -8.67
CA THR A 404 1.98 4.47 -7.63
C THR A 404 3.15 3.77 -6.95
N SER A 405 4.14 3.32 -7.70
CA SER A 405 5.29 2.58 -7.15
C SER A 405 6.17 3.47 -6.30
N LEU A 406 6.50 4.68 -6.77
CA LEU A 406 7.24 5.67 -5.97
C LEU A 406 6.50 6.04 -4.70
N LEU A 407 5.20 6.28 -4.81
CA LEU A 407 4.35 6.62 -3.69
C LEU A 407 4.31 5.50 -2.65
N ILE A 408 4.17 4.23 -3.08
CA ILE A 408 4.20 3.06 -2.20
C ILE A 408 5.57 2.93 -1.52
N VAL A 409 6.67 3.04 -2.29
CA VAL A 409 8.02 2.93 -1.75
C VAL A 409 8.27 3.98 -0.67
N VAL A 410 7.95 5.24 -0.93
CA VAL A 410 8.17 6.33 0.03
C VAL A 410 7.27 6.17 1.26
N SER A 411 5.97 5.94 1.09
CA SER A 411 5.03 5.89 2.22
C SER A 411 5.26 4.67 3.09
N VAL A 412 5.48 3.49 2.51
CA VAL A 412 5.77 2.27 3.29
C VAL A 412 7.09 2.41 4.06
N THR A 413 8.12 3.02 3.45
CA THR A 413 9.37 3.33 4.14
C THR A 413 9.13 4.26 5.32
N MET A 414 8.37 5.35 5.12
CA MET A 414 8.05 6.32 6.17
C MET A 414 7.26 5.69 7.31
N ASP A 415 6.23 4.89 7.01
CA ASP A 415 5.42 4.22 8.02
C ASP A 415 6.24 3.19 8.81
N THR A 416 7.11 2.45 8.13
CA THR A 416 8.00 1.47 8.78
C THR A 416 9.00 2.17 9.70
N VAL A 417 9.62 3.26 9.26
CA VAL A 417 10.53 4.07 10.06
C VAL A 417 9.81 4.68 11.27
N ALA A 418 8.59 5.20 11.09
CA ALA A 418 7.78 5.74 12.19
C ALA A 418 7.45 4.66 13.24
N GLN A 419 7.12 3.44 12.83
CA GLN A 419 6.91 2.32 13.74
C GLN A 419 8.18 1.90 14.48
N ILE A 420 9.32 1.83 13.80
CA ILE A 420 10.62 1.59 14.45
C ILE A 420 10.92 2.64 15.51
N GLN A 421 10.69 3.92 15.19
CA GLN A 421 10.89 5.01 16.14
C GLN A 421 9.96 4.92 17.35
N SER A 422 8.69 4.57 17.15
CA SER A 422 7.73 4.39 18.25
C SER A 422 8.13 3.24 19.19
N HIS A 423 8.61 2.11 18.65
CA HIS A 423 9.14 1.01 19.46
C HIS A 423 10.41 1.38 20.22
N LEU A 424 11.32 2.16 19.61
CA LEU A 424 12.51 2.66 20.29
C LEU A 424 12.17 3.57 21.46
N LEU A 425 11.23 4.50 21.28
CA LEU A 425 10.75 5.40 22.32
C LEU A 425 10.11 4.61 23.47
N ALA A 426 9.23 3.64 23.17
CA ALA A 426 8.60 2.81 24.17
C ALA A 426 9.63 2.08 25.05
N HIS A 427 10.67 1.50 24.44
CA HIS A 427 11.75 0.83 25.14
C HIS A 427 12.58 1.79 26.03
N GLN A 428 12.83 3.02 25.59
CA GLN A 428 13.52 4.04 26.40
C GLN A 428 12.70 4.42 27.64
N TYR A 429 11.37 4.59 27.50
CA TYR A 429 10.48 4.88 28.63
C TYR A 429 10.41 3.73 29.64
N GLU A 430 10.36 2.47 29.20
CA GLU A 430 10.45 1.32 30.12
C GLU A 430 11.75 1.32 30.93
N GLY A 431 12.88 1.63 30.30
CA GLY A 431 14.17 1.75 30.96
C GLY A 431 14.20 2.83 32.05
N LEU A 432 13.55 3.97 31.79
CA LEU A 432 13.40 5.06 32.76
C LEU A 432 12.50 4.67 33.93
N ILE A 433 11.36 4.01 33.66
CA ILE A 433 10.41 3.55 34.68
C ILE A 433 11.06 2.51 35.60
N LYS A 434 11.84 1.55 35.04
CA LYS A 434 12.59 0.57 35.82
C LYS A 434 13.62 1.22 36.73
N LYS A 435 14.36 2.22 36.24
CA LYS A 435 15.31 3.02 37.04
C LYS A 435 14.63 3.86 38.13
N ALA A 436 13.48 4.43 37.85
CA ALA A 436 12.69 5.20 38.81
C ALA A 436 12.14 4.33 39.97
N LYS A 437 11.62 3.11 39.64
CA LYS A 437 11.17 2.13 40.65
C LYS A 437 12.29 1.63 41.54
N LEU A 438 13.52 1.47 41.02
CA LEU A 438 14.67 1.08 41.82
C LEU A 438 15.14 2.18 42.79
N ARG A 439 14.97 3.46 42.43
CA ARG A 439 15.25 4.60 43.34
C ARG A 439 14.20 4.77 44.43
N GLY A 440 12.92 4.50 44.14
CA GLY A 440 11.83 4.57 45.14
C GLY A 440 11.89 3.45 46.21
N ARG A 441 12.57 2.35 45.97
CA ARG A 441 12.73 1.22 46.92
C ARG A 441 13.92 1.36 47.87
N ARG A 442 14.71 2.42 47.70
CA ARG A 442 15.88 2.75 48.56
C ARG A 442 15.63 3.95 49.51
N ARG A 443 14.36 4.33 49.70
CA ARG A 443 13.96 5.29 50.78
C ARG A 443 13.01 4.61 51.74
#